data_aa61f4ef36a0d273003d8ea21971de20
#
_entry.id   aa61f4ef36a0d273003d8ea21971de20
#
_cell.length_a   1.000
_cell.length_b   1.000
_cell.length_c   1.000
_cell.angle_alpha   90.00
_cell.angle_beta   90.00
_cell.angle_gamma   90.00
#
_symmetry.space_group_name_H-M   'P 1'
#
loop_
_entity.id
_entity.type
_entity.pdbx_description
1 polymer ?
#
loop_
_entity_poly.entity_id
_entity_poly.type
_entity_poly.pdbx_seq_one_letter_code
_entity_poly.pdbx_strand_id
1 'polypeptide(L)'
;MPSLPHFIACMLATAAAGFAVEPRAANSPGWIRVGGDRTGFVHEDGRVFVPWGFNYDHDRDGRLLEDYWDPEWATVEEDFREMRDLGANVVRIHLQVGRFLRGPAEPDTAALRRLRQLVALAERTGLHLNITGLGCYHRADVPAWYDALDEKSRWEAQAVFWKAVAGVCAGCPAVFCFDLMNEPILPGADKPEGGWLAAEFGGKSFVQRISLGLAGRRREDVAKAWVEKLTGAIRAVDTRHLVTVGEIPWGMTFHGAKPLFSDPDIGGPLDFASIHVYPKTGEIDRALPVLRDHARGRPVLIEEIFPLSCSATELGAFMVSSRGAAAGWIGFYWGRRPEEYDRDASVANALTRDWLELFSRFTPRMTSR
;
A
#
# COMPACT_ATOMS: atom_id res chain seq x y z
N MET A 1 -20.02 64.03 -38.71
CA MET A 1 -20.72 62.82 -38.21
C MET A 1 -19.74 61.68 -38.23
N PRO A 2 -19.24 61.22 -37.07
CA PRO A 2 -18.27 60.10 -37.00
C PRO A 2 -19.01 58.78 -36.84
N SER A 3 -18.50 57.76 -37.55
CA SER A 3 -18.95 56.37 -37.62
C SER A 3 -18.58 55.57 -36.34
N LEU A 4 -19.51 54.81 -35.81
CA LEU A 4 -19.30 53.82 -34.73
C LEU A 4 -18.51 52.58 -35.24
N PRO A 5 -17.59 52.03 -34.43
CA PRO A 5 -17.00 50.73 -34.72
C PRO A 5 -17.87 49.57 -34.17
N HIS A 6 -18.03 48.53 -34.99
CA HIS A 6 -18.70 47.28 -34.65
C HIS A 6 -17.81 46.45 -33.68
N PHE A 7 -18.32 46.16 -32.51
CA PHE A 7 -17.74 45.12 -31.60
C PHE A 7 -18.21 43.75 -32.07
N ILE A 8 -17.27 42.92 -32.53
CA ILE A 8 -17.47 41.50 -32.78
C ILE A 8 -17.21 40.78 -31.43
N ALA A 9 -18.29 40.30 -30.82
CA ALA A 9 -18.20 39.43 -29.65
C ALA A 9 -17.81 38.01 -30.10
N CYS A 10 -16.59 37.60 -29.79
CA CYS A 10 -16.12 36.22 -29.98
C CYS A 10 -16.66 35.37 -28.84
N MET A 11 -17.74 34.60 -29.08
CA MET A 11 -18.19 33.56 -28.14
C MET A 11 -17.23 32.36 -28.21
N LEU A 12 -16.41 32.18 -27.17
CA LEU A 12 -15.68 30.94 -26.93
C LEU A 12 -16.65 29.89 -26.40
N ALA A 13 -17.07 28.97 -27.28
CA ALA A 13 -17.78 27.78 -26.88
C ALA A 13 -16.80 26.81 -26.26
N THR A 14 -16.79 26.67 -24.93
CA THR A 14 -16.11 25.59 -24.21
C THR A 14 -16.90 24.31 -24.43
N ALA A 15 -16.41 23.45 -25.33
CA ALA A 15 -16.91 22.09 -25.48
C ALA A 15 -16.47 21.29 -24.23
N ALA A 16 -17.40 21.10 -23.30
CA ALA A 16 -17.26 20.08 -22.26
C ALA A 16 -17.36 18.70 -22.92
N ALA A 17 -16.22 18.04 -23.13
CA ALA A 17 -16.21 16.65 -23.52
C ALA A 17 -16.77 15.83 -22.34
N GLY A 18 -18.07 15.53 -22.41
CA GLY A 18 -18.70 14.56 -21.53
C GLY A 18 -18.11 13.18 -21.81
N PHE A 19 -17.26 12.69 -20.91
CA PHE A 19 -16.86 11.29 -20.91
C PHE A 19 -18.11 10.47 -20.61
N ALA A 20 -18.57 9.71 -21.59
CA ALA A 20 -19.61 8.71 -21.38
C ALA A 20 -19.08 7.71 -20.34
N VAL A 21 -19.74 7.62 -19.19
CA VAL A 21 -19.51 6.58 -18.21
C VAL A 21 -20.02 5.28 -18.83
N GLU A 22 -19.10 4.42 -19.27
CA GLU A 22 -19.49 3.08 -19.71
C GLU A 22 -20.19 2.34 -18.56
N PRO A 23 -21.23 1.52 -18.86
CA PRO A 23 -21.92 0.76 -17.83
C PRO A 23 -20.93 -0.18 -17.13
N ARG A 24 -20.85 -0.06 -15.79
CA ARG A 24 -19.97 -0.83 -14.92
C ARG A 24 -20.22 -2.32 -15.13
N ALA A 25 -19.16 -3.10 -15.39
CA ALA A 25 -19.28 -4.55 -15.51
C ALA A 25 -19.87 -5.15 -14.21
N ALA A 26 -20.65 -6.23 -14.32
CA ALA A 26 -21.37 -6.84 -13.19
C ALA A 26 -20.44 -7.25 -12.02
N ASN A 27 -19.13 -7.38 -12.25
CA ASN A 27 -18.11 -7.78 -11.28
C ASN A 27 -17.14 -6.63 -10.90
N SER A 28 -17.43 -5.38 -11.28
CA SER A 28 -16.53 -4.26 -10.92
C SER A 28 -16.48 -4.05 -9.42
N PRO A 29 -15.28 -3.81 -8.83
CA PRO A 29 -15.12 -3.51 -7.41
C PRO A 29 -16.00 -2.34 -6.97
N GLY A 30 -16.62 -2.48 -5.79
CA GLY A 30 -17.39 -1.40 -5.15
C GLY A 30 -16.51 -0.60 -4.19
N TRP A 31 -16.98 0.58 -3.80
CA TRP A 31 -16.35 1.36 -2.75
C TRP A 31 -16.29 0.58 -1.45
N ILE A 32 -15.14 0.66 -0.78
CA ILE A 32 -14.92 0.06 0.53
C ILE A 32 -14.84 1.18 1.56
N ARG A 33 -15.40 0.95 2.73
CA ARG A 33 -15.31 1.85 3.89
C ARG A 33 -15.10 1.05 5.18
N VAL A 34 -14.67 1.71 6.22
CA VAL A 34 -14.65 1.13 7.57
C VAL A 34 -16.10 0.88 8.01
N GLY A 35 -16.37 -0.29 8.56
CA GLY A 35 -17.68 -0.65 9.10
C GLY A 35 -18.09 0.26 10.27
N GLY A 36 -19.40 0.39 10.52
CA GLY A 36 -19.91 1.26 11.59
C GLY A 36 -19.47 0.85 12.99
N ASP A 37 -19.20 -0.45 13.20
CA ASP A 37 -18.64 -0.98 14.45
C ASP A 37 -17.13 -0.80 14.59
N ARG A 38 -16.46 -0.29 13.53
CA ARG A 38 -15.02 -0.05 13.44
C ARG A 38 -14.14 -1.28 13.64
N THR A 39 -14.68 -2.48 13.41
CA THR A 39 -13.92 -3.74 13.56
C THR A 39 -13.47 -4.35 12.24
N GLY A 40 -13.98 -3.85 11.12
CA GLY A 40 -13.71 -4.39 9.79
C GLY A 40 -14.08 -3.42 8.68
N PHE A 41 -14.14 -3.96 7.46
CA PHE A 41 -14.46 -3.20 6.26
C PHE A 41 -15.77 -3.70 5.65
N VAL A 42 -16.46 -2.82 4.96
CA VAL A 42 -17.71 -3.12 4.27
C VAL A 42 -17.77 -2.43 2.92
N HIS A 43 -18.46 -3.04 1.98
CA HIS A 43 -18.90 -2.39 0.75
C HIS A 43 -19.95 -1.31 1.04
N GLU A 44 -20.21 -0.42 0.08
CA GLU A 44 -21.26 0.61 0.22
C GLU A 44 -22.64 0.01 0.51
N ASP A 45 -22.94 -1.16 -0.02
CA ASP A 45 -24.20 -1.90 0.21
C ASP A 45 -24.27 -2.59 1.59
N GLY A 46 -23.23 -2.47 2.41
CA GLY A 46 -23.16 -3.04 3.75
C GLY A 46 -22.63 -4.46 3.84
N ARG A 47 -22.39 -5.13 2.72
CA ARG A 47 -21.75 -6.47 2.72
C ARG A 47 -20.36 -6.37 3.32
N VAL A 48 -19.99 -7.34 4.17
CA VAL A 48 -18.65 -7.42 4.75
C VAL A 48 -17.61 -7.58 3.64
N PHE A 49 -16.52 -6.82 3.74
CA PHE A 49 -15.34 -6.96 2.91
C PHE A 49 -14.16 -7.39 3.78
N VAL A 50 -13.60 -8.55 3.49
CA VAL A 50 -12.41 -9.07 4.16
C VAL A 50 -11.26 -8.97 3.15
N PRO A 51 -10.31 -8.03 3.30
CA PRO A 51 -9.13 -7.98 2.45
C PRO A 51 -8.37 -9.31 2.51
N TRP A 52 -8.18 -9.91 1.36
CA TRP A 52 -7.49 -11.18 1.18
C TRP A 52 -6.72 -11.15 -0.13
N GLY A 53 -5.39 -11.21 -0.08
CA GLY A 53 -4.61 -11.00 -1.29
C GLY A 53 -3.12 -11.13 -1.14
N PHE A 54 -2.40 -10.52 -2.08
CA PHE A 54 -0.96 -10.64 -2.21
C PHE A 54 -0.29 -9.27 -2.30
N ASN A 55 0.95 -9.21 -1.80
CA ASN A 55 1.91 -8.17 -2.16
C ASN A 55 2.47 -8.49 -3.56
N TYR A 56 2.41 -7.52 -4.43
CA TYR A 56 2.93 -7.55 -5.80
C TYR A 56 3.91 -6.38 -5.97
N ASP A 57 5.02 -6.46 -5.25
CA ASP A 57 6.07 -5.44 -5.21
C ASP A 57 7.25 -5.79 -6.13
N HIS A 58 7.56 -7.07 -6.31
CA HIS A 58 8.60 -7.57 -7.18
C HIS A 58 8.24 -8.94 -7.76
N ASP A 59 8.89 -9.26 -8.88
CA ASP A 59 8.80 -10.59 -9.47
C ASP A 59 9.80 -11.59 -8.82
N ARG A 60 9.81 -12.81 -9.31
CA ARG A 60 10.71 -13.86 -8.83
C ARG A 60 12.21 -13.53 -8.99
N ASP A 61 12.55 -12.67 -9.96
CA ASP A 61 13.92 -12.27 -10.27
C ASP A 61 14.31 -11.01 -9.47
N GLY A 62 13.40 -10.50 -8.63
CA GLY A 62 13.60 -9.34 -7.77
C GLY A 62 13.41 -7.99 -8.47
N ARG A 63 12.91 -7.99 -9.72
CA ARG A 63 12.57 -6.74 -10.42
C ARG A 63 11.31 -6.14 -9.80
N LEU A 64 11.30 -4.85 -9.56
CA LEU A 64 10.11 -4.14 -9.08
C LEU A 64 9.06 -4.08 -10.20
N LEU A 65 7.78 -3.94 -9.84
CA LEU A 65 6.68 -3.86 -10.80
C LEU A 65 6.94 -2.81 -11.89
N GLU A 66 7.45 -1.65 -11.52
CA GLU A 66 7.74 -0.56 -12.47
C GLU A 66 8.91 -0.85 -13.42
N ASP A 67 9.72 -1.86 -13.16
CA ASP A 67 10.83 -2.24 -14.06
C ASP A 67 10.33 -2.99 -15.30
N TYR A 68 9.19 -3.70 -15.17
CA TYR A 68 8.68 -4.54 -16.25
C TYR A 68 7.25 -4.21 -16.72
N TRP A 69 6.47 -3.40 -15.99
CA TRP A 69 5.09 -3.11 -16.40
C TRP A 69 4.96 -2.39 -17.76
N ASP A 70 6.00 -1.72 -18.26
CA ASP A 70 5.99 -1.11 -19.58
C ASP A 70 6.33 -2.12 -20.70
N PRO A 71 7.44 -2.86 -20.63
CA PRO A 71 7.80 -3.82 -21.68
C PRO A 71 6.99 -5.13 -21.60
N GLU A 72 6.51 -5.52 -20.42
CA GLU A 72 5.90 -6.83 -20.17
C GLU A 72 4.46 -6.69 -19.61
N TRP A 73 3.69 -5.75 -20.13
CA TRP A 73 2.33 -5.51 -19.63
C TRP A 73 1.43 -6.75 -19.65
N ALA A 74 1.60 -7.64 -20.63
CA ALA A 74 0.85 -8.89 -20.72
C ALA A 74 1.10 -9.80 -19.50
N THR A 75 2.31 -9.81 -18.95
CA THR A 75 2.64 -10.52 -17.70
C THR A 75 1.85 -9.94 -16.53
N VAL A 76 1.79 -8.60 -16.41
CA VAL A 76 1.01 -7.94 -15.35
C VAL A 76 -0.48 -8.30 -15.47
N GLU A 77 -1.03 -8.33 -16.68
CA GLU A 77 -2.43 -8.74 -16.91
C GLU A 77 -2.68 -10.21 -16.57
N GLU A 78 -1.70 -11.07 -16.81
CA GLU A 78 -1.76 -12.49 -16.47
C GLU A 78 -1.68 -12.68 -14.95
N ASP A 79 -0.72 -12.06 -14.27
CA ASP A 79 -0.56 -12.12 -12.82
C ASP A 79 -1.83 -11.67 -12.08
N PHE A 80 -2.48 -10.59 -12.54
CA PHE A 80 -3.73 -10.13 -11.94
C PHE A 80 -4.86 -11.16 -12.06
N ARG A 81 -4.96 -11.83 -13.24
CA ARG A 81 -5.94 -12.92 -13.42
C ARG A 81 -5.64 -14.11 -12.52
N GLU A 82 -4.38 -14.49 -12.43
CA GLU A 82 -3.92 -15.60 -11.61
C GLU A 82 -4.12 -15.38 -10.12
N MET A 83 -3.76 -14.20 -9.61
CA MET A 83 -4.06 -13.83 -8.21
C MET A 83 -5.57 -13.89 -7.94
N ARG A 84 -6.39 -13.42 -8.88
CA ARG A 84 -7.84 -13.50 -8.78
C ARG A 84 -8.35 -14.95 -8.75
N ASP A 85 -7.81 -15.81 -9.62
CA ASP A 85 -8.18 -17.23 -9.72
C ASP A 85 -7.79 -18.00 -8.45
N LEU A 86 -6.72 -17.61 -7.76
CA LEU A 86 -6.36 -18.16 -6.44
C LEU A 86 -7.24 -17.62 -5.30
N GLY A 87 -8.18 -16.72 -5.59
CA GLY A 87 -9.17 -16.21 -4.64
C GLY A 87 -8.80 -14.89 -3.98
N ALA A 88 -7.79 -14.17 -4.46
CA ALA A 88 -7.50 -12.81 -3.99
C ALA A 88 -8.64 -11.85 -4.35
N ASN A 89 -8.84 -10.84 -3.49
CA ASN A 89 -9.69 -9.68 -3.74
C ASN A 89 -8.95 -8.36 -3.59
N VAL A 90 -7.70 -8.39 -3.07
CA VAL A 90 -6.81 -7.24 -2.95
C VAL A 90 -5.43 -7.59 -3.49
N VAL A 91 -4.80 -6.64 -4.17
CA VAL A 91 -3.38 -6.67 -4.55
C VAL A 91 -2.71 -5.43 -3.98
N ARG A 92 -1.66 -5.62 -3.18
CA ARG A 92 -0.83 -4.53 -2.67
C ARG A 92 0.34 -4.29 -3.62
N ILE A 93 0.45 -3.07 -4.11
CA ILE A 93 1.53 -2.62 -5.01
C ILE A 93 2.36 -1.55 -4.33
N HIS A 94 3.63 -1.42 -4.74
CA HIS A 94 4.59 -0.51 -4.12
C HIS A 94 5.16 0.44 -5.17
N LEU A 95 4.88 1.74 -5.04
CA LEU A 95 5.28 2.77 -6.00
C LEU A 95 6.57 3.48 -5.57
N GLN A 96 7.55 3.53 -6.47
CA GLN A 96 8.88 4.07 -6.20
C GLN A 96 8.95 5.58 -6.47
N VAL A 97 9.55 6.35 -5.54
CA VAL A 97 9.71 7.81 -5.69
C VAL A 97 10.39 8.17 -7.01
N GLY A 98 11.47 7.48 -7.34
CA GLY A 98 12.26 7.78 -8.55
C GLY A 98 11.51 7.53 -9.86
N ARG A 99 10.40 6.77 -9.83
CA ARG A 99 9.56 6.53 -11.01
C ARG A 99 8.44 7.57 -11.14
N PHE A 100 7.93 8.07 -10.00
CA PHE A 100 6.76 8.95 -9.97
C PHE A 100 7.11 10.45 -9.84
N LEU A 101 8.35 10.80 -9.47
CA LEU A 101 8.82 12.18 -9.38
C LEU A 101 10.10 12.39 -10.19
N ARG A 102 10.09 13.37 -11.07
CA ARG A 102 11.29 13.86 -11.81
C ARG A 102 12.07 14.88 -11.02
N GLY A 103 11.40 15.58 -10.10
CA GLY A 103 11.94 16.61 -9.23
C GLY A 103 11.02 16.82 -8.02
N PRO A 104 11.42 17.66 -7.05
CA PRO A 104 10.69 17.85 -5.79
C PRO A 104 9.21 18.26 -5.95
N ALA A 105 8.88 18.94 -7.05
CA ALA A 105 7.53 19.42 -7.35
C ALA A 105 7.02 18.95 -8.73
N GLU A 106 7.67 17.96 -9.34
CA GLU A 106 7.42 17.55 -10.72
C GLU A 106 7.01 16.07 -10.80
N PRO A 107 5.70 15.74 -10.77
CA PRO A 107 5.22 14.38 -10.97
C PRO A 107 5.49 13.86 -12.39
N ASP A 108 5.86 12.58 -12.53
CA ASP A 108 6.01 11.93 -13.81
C ASP A 108 4.66 11.54 -14.40
N THR A 109 4.27 12.23 -15.48
CA THR A 109 2.97 12.01 -16.13
C THR A 109 2.88 10.66 -16.86
N ALA A 110 4.01 10.05 -17.25
CA ALA A 110 4.00 8.74 -17.88
C ALA A 110 3.73 7.65 -16.84
N ALA A 111 4.41 7.67 -15.70
CA ALA A 111 4.16 6.78 -14.58
C ALA A 111 2.71 6.89 -14.06
N LEU A 112 2.20 8.12 -13.94
CA LEU A 112 0.80 8.36 -13.53
C LEU A 112 -0.21 7.80 -14.56
N ARG A 113 0.06 7.89 -15.86
CA ARG A 113 -0.78 7.24 -16.87
C ARG A 113 -0.73 5.72 -16.78
N ARG A 114 0.45 5.15 -16.51
CA ARG A 114 0.59 3.70 -16.31
C ARG A 114 -0.15 3.23 -15.05
N LEU A 115 -0.07 3.97 -13.95
CA LEU A 115 -0.87 3.70 -12.75
C LEU A 115 -2.38 3.70 -13.06
N ARG A 116 -2.87 4.65 -13.86
CA ARG A 116 -4.28 4.65 -14.27
C ARG A 116 -4.66 3.40 -15.05
N GLN A 117 -3.78 2.89 -15.91
CA GLN A 117 -4.01 1.63 -16.62
C GLN A 117 -4.04 0.44 -15.67
N LEU A 118 -3.18 0.43 -14.64
CA LEU A 118 -3.17 -0.62 -13.61
C LEU A 118 -4.46 -0.58 -12.76
N VAL A 119 -4.94 0.59 -12.38
CA VAL A 119 -6.24 0.76 -11.69
C VAL A 119 -7.38 0.23 -12.56
N ALA A 120 -7.38 0.54 -13.86
CA ALA A 120 -8.38 0.01 -14.79
C ALA A 120 -8.25 -1.51 -14.98
N LEU A 121 -7.05 -2.08 -14.93
CA LEU A 121 -6.85 -3.53 -14.92
C LEU A 121 -7.45 -4.15 -13.65
N ALA A 122 -7.18 -3.61 -12.47
CA ALA A 122 -7.75 -4.07 -11.21
C ALA A 122 -9.29 -4.05 -11.27
N GLU A 123 -9.88 -2.98 -11.81
CA GLU A 123 -11.32 -2.88 -11.99
C GLU A 123 -11.88 -3.99 -12.90
N ARG A 124 -11.26 -4.23 -14.06
CA ARG A 124 -11.69 -5.28 -14.99
C ARG A 124 -11.54 -6.70 -14.43
N THR A 125 -10.51 -6.93 -13.61
CA THR A 125 -10.26 -8.24 -12.97
C THR A 125 -11.05 -8.45 -11.68
N GLY A 126 -11.76 -7.42 -11.19
CA GLY A 126 -12.53 -7.51 -9.95
C GLY A 126 -11.66 -7.52 -8.69
N LEU A 127 -10.45 -6.94 -8.77
CA LEU A 127 -9.51 -6.78 -7.66
C LEU A 127 -9.52 -5.34 -7.13
N HIS A 128 -9.22 -5.17 -5.86
CA HIS A 128 -8.92 -3.88 -5.28
C HIS A 128 -7.41 -3.69 -5.15
N LEU A 129 -6.93 -2.45 -5.30
CA LEU A 129 -5.54 -2.09 -5.06
C LEU A 129 -5.36 -1.51 -3.65
N ASN A 130 -4.40 -2.02 -2.92
CA ASN A 130 -3.76 -1.34 -1.81
C ASN A 130 -2.47 -0.71 -2.35
N ILE A 131 -2.40 0.61 -2.37
CA ILE A 131 -1.29 1.35 -3.00
C ILE A 131 -0.36 1.86 -1.92
N THR A 132 0.80 1.21 -1.77
CA THR A 132 1.90 1.67 -0.94
C THR A 132 2.78 2.62 -1.75
N GLY A 133 3.07 3.79 -1.21
CA GLY A 133 3.87 4.80 -1.90
C GLY A 133 5.25 5.01 -1.31
N LEU A 134 5.96 5.96 -1.92
CA LEU A 134 7.25 6.47 -1.46
C LEU A 134 8.36 5.40 -1.37
N GLY A 135 8.25 4.31 -2.14
CA GLY A 135 9.29 3.29 -2.19
C GLY A 135 10.64 3.86 -2.65
N CYS A 136 11.71 3.34 -2.06
CA CYS A 136 13.11 3.61 -2.41
C CYS A 136 13.89 2.29 -2.33
N TYR A 137 13.34 1.22 -2.91
CA TYR A 137 13.79 -0.14 -2.63
C TYR A 137 15.16 -0.44 -3.24
N HIS A 138 15.41 -0.04 -4.47
CA HIS A 138 16.75 -0.10 -5.04
C HIS A 138 17.50 1.20 -4.79
N ARG A 139 18.56 1.14 -3.99
CA ARG A 139 19.37 2.31 -3.62
C ARG A 139 19.88 3.08 -4.84
N ALA A 140 20.22 2.39 -5.91
CA ALA A 140 20.72 2.99 -7.15
C ALA A 140 19.67 3.80 -7.90
N ASP A 141 18.38 3.53 -7.69
CA ASP A 141 17.25 4.20 -8.36
C ASP A 141 16.69 5.39 -7.55
N VAL A 142 17.20 5.60 -6.33
CA VAL A 142 16.82 6.76 -5.52
C VAL A 142 17.42 8.01 -6.14
N PRO A 143 16.60 9.00 -6.52
CA PRO A 143 17.13 10.23 -7.13
C PRO A 143 18.06 10.98 -6.18
N ALA A 144 19.23 11.39 -6.67
CA ALA A 144 20.20 12.14 -5.87
C ALA A 144 19.61 13.42 -5.24
N TRP A 145 18.72 14.11 -5.98
CA TRP A 145 18.02 15.28 -5.47
C TRP A 145 17.13 14.96 -4.27
N TYR A 146 16.51 13.75 -4.24
CA TYR A 146 15.62 13.33 -3.15
C TYR A 146 16.39 12.98 -1.89
N ASP A 147 17.57 12.38 -2.02
CA ASP A 147 18.46 12.08 -0.88
C ASP A 147 19.09 13.34 -0.27
N ALA A 148 19.32 14.36 -1.09
CA ALA A 148 19.90 15.65 -0.66
C ALA A 148 18.89 16.59 0.02
N LEU A 149 17.58 16.24 0.01
CA LEU A 149 16.57 17.08 0.67
C LEU A 149 16.68 17.00 2.19
N ASP A 150 16.49 18.14 2.85
CA ASP A 150 16.21 18.17 4.28
C ASP A 150 14.82 17.58 4.60
N GLU A 151 14.52 17.37 5.87
CA GLU A 151 13.25 16.78 6.32
C GLU A 151 12.02 17.51 5.77
N LYS A 152 12.02 18.83 5.88
CA LYS A 152 10.88 19.65 5.45
C LYS A 152 10.66 19.53 3.95
N SER A 153 11.69 19.72 3.17
CA SER A 153 11.65 19.66 1.70
C SER A 153 11.33 18.24 1.22
N ARG A 154 11.82 17.20 1.92
CA ARG A 154 11.50 15.81 1.63
C ARG A 154 10.02 15.51 1.86
N TRP A 155 9.44 15.98 2.95
CA TRP A 155 8.00 15.83 3.20
C TRP A 155 7.13 16.63 2.20
N GLU A 156 7.62 17.80 1.72
CA GLU A 156 6.93 18.51 0.62
C GLU A 156 6.92 17.68 -0.67
N ALA A 157 8.06 17.10 -1.07
CA ALA A 157 8.12 16.22 -2.23
C ALA A 157 7.22 14.97 -2.07
N GLN A 158 7.17 14.37 -0.87
CA GLN A 158 6.28 13.27 -0.54
C GLN A 158 4.79 13.68 -0.65
N ALA A 159 4.45 14.88 -0.23
CA ALA A 159 3.10 15.43 -0.39
C ALA A 159 2.73 15.63 -1.86
N VAL A 160 3.67 16.10 -2.70
CA VAL A 160 3.48 16.20 -4.16
C VAL A 160 3.23 14.82 -4.77
N PHE A 161 4.03 13.81 -4.40
CA PHE A 161 3.83 12.42 -4.82
C PHE A 161 2.41 11.94 -4.50
N TRP A 162 2.00 12.05 -3.24
CA TRP A 162 0.70 11.56 -2.81
C TRP A 162 -0.48 12.30 -3.43
N LYS A 163 -0.36 13.62 -3.59
CA LYS A 163 -1.39 14.40 -4.28
C LYS A 163 -1.57 13.96 -5.73
N ALA A 164 -0.45 13.66 -6.43
CA ALA A 164 -0.49 13.21 -7.82
C ALA A 164 -1.08 11.78 -7.94
N VAL A 165 -0.62 10.84 -7.12
CA VAL A 165 -1.11 9.46 -7.09
C VAL A 165 -2.58 9.40 -6.72
N ALA A 166 -2.98 10.05 -5.63
CA ALA A 166 -4.38 10.09 -5.21
C ALA A 166 -5.29 10.77 -6.25
N GLY A 167 -4.80 11.83 -6.90
CA GLY A 167 -5.55 12.52 -7.96
C GLY A 167 -5.84 11.63 -9.17
N VAL A 168 -4.90 10.75 -9.54
CA VAL A 168 -5.12 9.76 -10.62
C VAL A 168 -6.12 8.68 -10.23
N CYS A 169 -6.14 8.30 -8.96
CA CYS A 169 -7.01 7.25 -8.41
C CYS A 169 -8.40 7.77 -8.02
N ALA A 170 -8.56 9.08 -7.86
CA ALA A 170 -9.81 9.68 -7.41
C ALA A 170 -11.01 9.22 -8.26
N GLY A 171 -12.08 8.79 -7.62
CA GLY A 171 -13.26 8.28 -8.28
C GLY A 171 -13.21 6.83 -8.76
N CYS A 172 -12.11 6.10 -8.52
CA CYS A 172 -11.91 4.71 -8.97
C CYS A 172 -12.13 3.71 -7.82
N PRO A 173 -13.30 3.06 -7.70
CA PRO A 173 -13.59 2.14 -6.59
C PRO A 173 -12.69 0.90 -6.50
N ALA A 174 -11.93 0.60 -7.56
CA ALA A 174 -10.93 -0.46 -7.56
C ALA A 174 -9.69 -0.14 -6.70
N VAL A 175 -9.57 1.06 -6.14
CA VAL A 175 -8.58 1.36 -5.11
C VAL A 175 -9.23 1.16 -3.73
N PHE A 176 -8.64 0.31 -2.90
CA PHE A 176 -9.06 0.07 -1.54
C PHE A 176 -8.53 1.15 -0.61
N CYS A 177 -7.22 1.35 -0.64
CA CYS A 177 -6.55 2.31 0.24
C CYS A 177 -5.22 2.81 -0.31
N PHE A 178 -4.73 3.88 0.32
CA PHE A 178 -3.37 4.38 0.22
C PHE A 178 -2.63 4.04 1.51
N ASP A 179 -1.50 3.35 1.39
CA ASP A 179 -0.53 3.13 2.45
C ASP A 179 0.62 4.12 2.27
N LEU A 180 0.75 5.05 3.21
CA LEU A 180 1.62 6.22 3.06
C LEU A 180 3.09 5.87 2.81
N MET A 181 3.61 4.81 3.40
CA MET A 181 4.97 4.31 3.20
C MET A 181 5.11 2.93 3.82
N ASN A 182 5.86 2.05 3.16
CA ASN A 182 6.25 0.77 3.73
C ASN A 182 7.21 0.99 4.91
N GLU A 183 6.83 0.50 6.07
CA GLU A 183 7.67 0.45 7.28
C GLU A 183 8.43 1.74 7.62
N PRO A 184 7.74 2.88 7.74
CA PRO A 184 8.39 4.12 8.14
C PRO A 184 8.88 4.05 9.59
N ILE A 185 10.11 4.55 9.83
CA ILE A 185 10.70 4.58 11.17
C ILE A 185 11.23 5.97 11.53
N LEU A 186 11.40 6.19 12.83
CA LEU A 186 12.16 7.31 13.39
C LEU A 186 13.51 6.82 13.91
N PRO A 187 14.59 7.62 13.79
CA PRO A 187 15.90 7.19 14.24
C PRO A 187 15.97 7.10 15.77
N GLY A 188 16.74 6.13 16.27
CA GLY A 188 17.09 6.04 17.69
C GLY A 188 18.20 7.05 18.09
N ALA A 189 19.06 7.41 17.13
CA ALA A 189 20.08 8.44 17.21
C ALA A 189 20.17 9.13 15.86
N ASP A 190 20.66 10.38 15.85
CA ASP A 190 20.78 11.19 14.64
C ASP A 190 21.57 10.46 13.55
N LYS A 191 21.12 10.62 12.32
CA LYS A 191 21.72 10.03 11.12
C LYS A 191 22.39 11.11 10.27
N PRO A 192 23.43 10.73 9.53
CA PRO A 192 24.06 11.68 8.59
C PRO A 192 23.09 12.04 7.46
N GLU A 193 23.41 13.12 6.77
CA GLU A 193 22.75 13.49 5.51
C GLU A 193 22.74 12.29 4.54
N GLY A 194 21.64 12.08 3.81
CA GLY A 194 21.41 10.91 2.96
C GLY A 194 21.13 9.60 3.71
N GLY A 195 21.13 9.60 5.04
CA GLY A 195 20.86 8.41 5.88
C GLY A 195 19.38 8.02 5.97
N TRP A 196 18.59 8.24 4.91
CA TRP A 196 17.15 8.00 4.90
C TRP A 196 16.76 6.52 4.88
N LEU A 197 17.56 5.68 4.24
CA LEU A 197 17.29 4.25 4.14
C LEU A 197 17.87 3.49 5.34
N ALA A 198 17.14 2.49 5.83
CA ALA A 198 17.63 1.54 6.82
C ALA A 198 18.51 0.45 6.14
N ALA A 199 18.86 -0.59 6.91
CA ALA A 199 19.61 -1.72 6.36
C ALA A 199 18.80 -2.44 5.26
N GLU A 200 19.50 -2.94 4.25
CA GLU A 200 18.92 -3.72 3.18
C GLU A 200 18.57 -5.14 3.63
N PHE A 201 17.51 -5.67 3.06
CA PHE A 201 17.12 -7.07 3.16
C PHE A 201 16.89 -7.62 1.74
N GLY A 202 17.58 -8.71 1.38
CA GLY A 202 17.49 -9.28 0.02
C GLY A 202 17.85 -8.29 -1.09
N GLY A 203 18.80 -7.37 -0.84
CA GLY A 203 19.24 -6.37 -1.81
C GLY A 203 18.27 -5.18 -1.99
N LYS A 204 17.26 -5.04 -1.11
CA LYS A 204 16.27 -3.96 -1.15
C LYS A 204 16.18 -3.21 0.19
N SER A 205 15.94 -1.90 0.13
CA SER A 205 15.74 -1.02 1.28
C SER A 205 14.24 -0.82 1.54
N PHE A 206 13.61 -1.77 2.20
CA PHE A 206 12.17 -1.73 2.49
C PHE A 206 11.81 -0.73 3.60
N VAL A 207 12.71 -0.48 4.54
CA VAL A 207 12.50 0.37 5.71
C VAL A 207 13.13 1.73 5.52
N GLN A 208 12.37 2.79 5.73
CA GLN A 208 12.83 4.16 5.52
C GLN A 208 12.61 5.04 6.76
N ARG A 209 13.49 6.03 6.95
CA ARG A 209 13.34 7.04 8.00
C ARG A 209 12.52 8.21 7.49
N ILE A 210 11.56 8.66 8.29
CA ILE A 210 10.79 9.87 8.01
C ILE A 210 11.49 11.14 8.55
N SER A 211 12.52 10.95 9.39
CA SER A 211 13.39 12.01 9.91
C SER A 211 14.78 11.44 10.13
N LEU A 212 15.82 12.26 9.99
CA LEU A 212 17.21 11.87 10.28
C LEU A 212 17.61 12.14 11.74
N GLY A 213 16.86 12.98 12.44
CA GLY A 213 17.09 13.32 13.83
C GLY A 213 15.88 14.00 14.45
N LEU A 214 15.74 13.87 15.76
CA LEU A 214 14.58 14.45 16.43
C LEU A 214 14.75 15.94 16.75
N ALA A 215 15.98 16.43 16.84
CA ALA A 215 16.29 17.83 17.16
C ALA A 215 15.52 18.34 18.41
N GLY A 216 15.47 17.52 19.46
CA GLY A 216 14.75 17.82 20.71
C GLY A 216 13.22 17.64 20.67
N ARG A 217 12.64 17.29 19.53
CA ARG A 217 11.19 16.99 19.41
C ARG A 217 10.88 15.61 19.97
N ARG A 218 9.63 15.41 20.39
CA ARG A 218 9.14 14.08 20.69
C ARG A 218 8.94 13.25 19.40
N ARG A 219 9.15 11.95 19.50
CA ARG A 219 8.94 11.02 18.36
C ARG A 219 7.51 11.09 17.83
N GLU A 220 6.57 11.15 18.75
CA GLU A 220 5.14 11.22 18.47
C GLU A 220 4.78 12.48 17.69
N ASP A 221 5.36 13.63 18.04
CA ASP A 221 5.09 14.90 17.38
C ASP A 221 5.62 14.92 15.93
N VAL A 222 6.80 14.33 15.69
CA VAL A 222 7.37 14.18 14.34
C VAL A 222 6.51 13.23 13.49
N ALA A 223 6.13 12.07 14.03
CA ALA A 223 5.29 11.11 13.34
C ALA A 223 3.91 11.69 13.00
N LYS A 224 3.28 12.39 13.96
CA LYS A 224 1.99 13.06 13.76
C LYS A 224 2.06 14.10 12.65
N ALA A 225 3.04 15.00 12.69
CA ALA A 225 3.21 16.05 11.69
C ALA A 225 3.40 15.45 10.27
N TRP A 226 4.15 14.35 10.15
CA TRP A 226 4.34 13.64 8.90
C TRP A 226 3.03 13.02 8.38
N VAL A 227 2.30 12.31 9.22
CA VAL A 227 1.00 11.73 8.87
C VAL A 227 0.00 12.80 8.44
N GLU A 228 -0.15 13.88 9.23
CA GLU A 228 -1.05 14.99 8.93
C GLU A 228 -0.73 15.66 7.59
N LYS A 229 0.56 15.84 7.28
CA LYS A 229 0.99 16.43 6.04
C LYS A 229 0.62 15.59 4.82
N LEU A 230 0.91 14.28 4.86
CA LEU A 230 0.67 13.41 3.72
C LEU A 230 -0.82 13.09 3.53
N THR A 231 -1.54 12.83 4.62
CA THR A 231 -2.99 12.65 4.55
C THR A 231 -3.69 13.91 4.07
N GLY A 232 -3.23 15.09 4.51
CA GLY A 232 -3.74 16.37 4.02
C GLY A 232 -3.56 16.55 2.50
N ALA A 233 -2.42 16.12 1.95
CA ALA A 233 -2.16 16.16 0.52
C ALA A 233 -3.10 15.22 -0.27
N ILE A 234 -3.35 14.01 0.24
CA ILE A 234 -4.32 13.06 -0.33
C ILE A 234 -5.72 13.66 -0.26
N ARG A 235 -6.16 14.10 0.92
CA ARG A 235 -7.52 14.60 1.17
C ARG A 235 -7.86 15.86 0.38
N ALA A 236 -6.86 16.61 -0.06
CA ALA A 236 -7.06 17.76 -0.96
C ALA A 236 -7.62 17.36 -2.34
N VAL A 237 -7.48 16.10 -2.76
CA VAL A 237 -7.91 15.61 -4.08
C VAL A 237 -8.77 14.35 -3.99
N ASP A 238 -8.74 13.64 -2.87
CA ASP A 238 -9.48 12.40 -2.64
C ASP A 238 -9.99 12.32 -1.20
N THR A 239 -11.30 12.25 -1.03
CA THR A 239 -11.95 12.18 0.29
C THR A 239 -12.59 10.83 0.57
N ARG A 240 -12.48 9.85 -0.35
CA ARG A 240 -13.21 8.58 -0.27
C ARG A 240 -12.34 7.38 0.05
N HIS A 241 -11.17 7.27 -0.59
CA HIS A 241 -10.29 6.12 -0.34
C HIS A 241 -9.75 6.14 1.09
N LEU A 242 -9.58 4.95 1.64
CA LEU A 242 -9.01 4.77 2.97
C LEU A 242 -7.51 5.08 2.94
N VAL A 243 -6.97 5.53 4.07
CA VAL A 243 -5.54 5.83 4.23
C VAL A 243 -5.02 5.11 5.46
N THR A 244 -3.83 4.52 5.33
CA THR A 244 -3.12 3.80 6.39
C THR A 244 -1.60 4.03 6.31
N VAL A 245 -0.88 3.38 7.21
CA VAL A 245 0.59 3.26 7.23
C VAL A 245 0.94 1.82 7.58
N GLY A 246 1.72 1.15 6.73
CA GLY A 246 2.25 -0.18 6.98
C GLY A 246 3.32 -0.15 8.07
N GLU A 247 2.99 -0.59 9.29
CA GLU A 247 3.81 -0.43 10.50
C GLU A 247 4.52 -1.71 10.90
N ILE A 248 5.80 -1.60 11.29
CA ILE A 248 6.53 -2.69 11.95
C ILE A 248 5.93 -2.91 13.35
N PRO A 249 5.48 -4.12 13.70
CA PRO A 249 4.94 -4.41 15.03
C PRO A 249 6.09 -4.56 16.05
N TRP A 250 6.69 -3.47 16.48
CA TRP A 250 7.83 -3.46 17.39
C TRP A 250 7.61 -4.26 18.68
N GLY A 251 6.38 -4.40 19.14
CA GLY A 251 5.99 -5.25 20.28
C GLY A 251 6.32 -6.73 20.07
N MET A 252 6.45 -7.19 18.81
CA MET A 252 6.91 -8.55 18.49
C MET A 252 8.39 -8.73 18.80
N THR A 253 9.20 -7.69 18.63
CA THR A 253 10.66 -7.73 18.84
C THR A 253 11.04 -7.23 20.23
N PHE A 254 10.47 -6.11 20.66
CA PHE A 254 10.79 -5.46 21.93
C PHE A 254 9.57 -5.49 22.84
N HIS A 255 9.65 -6.27 23.91
CA HIS A 255 8.55 -6.39 24.88
C HIS A 255 8.17 -5.01 25.44
N GLY A 256 6.88 -4.68 25.37
CA GLY A 256 6.34 -3.38 25.83
C GLY A 256 6.52 -2.21 24.85
N ALA A 257 7.14 -2.41 23.67
CA ALA A 257 7.12 -1.40 22.64
C ALA A 257 5.68 -1.18 22.15
N LYS A 258 5.29 0.08 22.10
CA LYS A 258 3.95 0.48 21.66
C LYS A 258 3.94 0.83 20.17
N PRO A 259 2.81 0.63 19.48
CA PRO A 259 2.64 1.11 18.11
C PRO A 259 2.77 2.63 18.06
N LEU A 260 3.36 3.13 16.99
CA LEU A 260 3.52 4.57 16.78
C LEU A 260 2.35 5.14 15.95
N PHE A 261 2.18 4.67 14.72
CA PHE A 261 1.18 5.21 13.80
C PHE A 261 -0.25 4.70 14.10
N SER A 262 -0.36 3.55 14.74
CA SER A 262 -1.66 3.05 15.21
C SER A 262 -2.17 3.78 16.47
N ASP A 263 -1.35 4.62 17.12
CA ASP A 263 -1.80 5.45 18.23
C ASP A 263 -2.80 6.51 17.73
N PRO A 264 -4.00 6.63 18.30
CA PRO A 264 -5.02 7.59 17.84
C PRO A 264 -4.59 9.06 17.86
N ASP A 265 -3.69 9.44 18.77
CA ASP A 265 -3.19 10.81 18.87
C ASP A 265 -2.22 11.16 17.71
N ILE A 266 -1.61 10.15 17.12
CA ILE A 266 -0.64 10.28 16.02
C ILE A 266 -1.31 9.97 14.69
N GLY A 267 -1.90 8.80 14.57
CA GLY A 267 -2.58 8.31 13.39
C GLY A 267 -4.05 8.70 13.30
N GLY A 268 -4.49 9.79 13.97
CA GLY A 268 -5.88 10.27 13.91
C GLY A 268 -6.43 10.42 12.49
N PRO A 269 -5.67 10.95 11.52
CA PRO A 269 -6.08 11.05 10.13
C PRO A 269 -6.14 9.72 9.35
N LEU A 270 -5.59 8.61 9.90
CA LEU A 270 -5.62 7.28 9.28
C LEU A 270 -6.95 6.59 9.58
N ASP A 271 -7.47 5.85 8.60
CA ASP A 271 -8.77 5.18 8.71
C ASP A 271 -8.68 3.84 9.44
N PHE A 272 -7.57 3.12 9.33
CA PHE A 272 -7.33 1.84 9.98
C PHE A 272 -5.85 1.62 10.29
N ALA A 273 -5.54 0.62 11.11
CA ALA A 273 -4.18 0.20 11.41
C ALA A 273 -3.73 -0.88 10.44
N SER A 274 -2.51 -0.77 9.93
CA SER A 274 -1.90 -1.76 9.04
C SER A 274 -0.55 -2.20 9.60
N ILE A 275 -0.31 -3.51 9.66
CA ILE A 275 0.89 -4.08 10.28
C ILE A 275 1.45 -5.25 9.50
N HIS A 276 2.78 -5.48 9.64
CA HIS A 276 3.52 -6.56 9.00
C HIS A 276 3.87 -7.63 10.03
N VAL A 277 3.23 -8.79 9.97
CA VAL A 277 3.41 -9.85 10.97
C VAL A 277 4.02 -11.09 10.36
N TYR A 278 5.24 -11.40 10.79
CA TYR A 278 5.94 -12.63 10.43
C TYR A 278 6.07 -13.52 11.69
N PRO A 279 5.09 -14.43 11.90
CA PRO A 279 5.08 -15.27 13.10
C PRO A 279 6.32 -16.17 13.16
N LYS A 280 6.79 -16.44 14.39
CA LYS A 280 7.88 -17.39 14.62
C LYS A 280 7.35 -18.64 15.29
N THR A 281 7.95 -19.78 15.00
CA THR A 281 7.68 -21.05 15.68
C THR A 281 7.78 -20.87 17.21
N GLY A 282 6.75 -21.30 17.92
CA GLY A 282 6.67 -21.20 19.39
C GLY A 282 6.31 -19.80 19.92
N GLU A 283 6.15 -18.76 19.08
CA GLU A 283 5.81 -17.40 19.49
C GLU A 283 4.45 -16.90 18.94
N ILE A 284 3.65 -17.80 18.37
CA ILE A 284 2.35 -17.43 17.73
C ILE A 284 1.42 -16.72 18.72
N ASP A 285 1.33 -17.19 19.96
CA ASP A 285 0.48 -16.59 20.99
C ASP A 285 0.92 -15.16 21.36
N ARG A 286 2.17 -14.80 21.10
CA ARG A 286 2.71 -13.46 21.32
C ARG A 286 2.18 -12.45 20.28
N ALA A 287 1.85 -12.88 19.08
CA ALA A 287 1.38 -12.01 18.01
C ALA A 287 -0.04 -11.48 18.27
N LEU A 288 -0.91 -12.28 18.90
CA LEU A 288 -2.31 -11.89 19.13
C LEU A 288 -2.48 -10.66 20.06
N PRO A 289 -1.78 -10.55 21.19
CA PRO A 289 -1.78 -9.31 21.97
C PRO A 289 -1.29 -8.11 21.19
N VAL A 290 -0.23 -8.25 20.39
CA VAL A 290 0.31 -7.16 19.57
C VAL A 290 -0.71 -6.67 18.54
N LEU A 291 -1.47 -7.59 17.90
CA LEU A 291 -2.58 -7.19 17.02
C LEU A 291 -3.62 -6.34 17.74
N ARG A 292 -3.99 -6.74 18.96
CA ARG A 292 -4.99 -5.99 19.78
C ARG A 292 -4.46 -4.61 20.18
N ASP A 293 -3.16 -4.50 20.46
CA ASP A 293 -2.54 -3.21 20.81
C ASP A 293 -2.56 -2.23 19.64
N HIS A 294 -2.59 -2.71 18.39
CA HIS A 294 -2.71 -1.87 17.19
C HIS A 294 -4.16 -1.48 16.88
N ALA A 295 -5.14 -2.25 17.30
CA ALA A 295 -6.55 -2.00 16.96
C ALA A 295 -7.04 -0.63 17.45
N ARG A 296 -6.92 -0.35 18.73
CA ARG A 296 -7.29 0.94 19.37
C ARG A 296 -8.57 1.58 18.83
N GLY A 297 -9.62 0.75 18.63
CA GLY A 297 -10.91 1.18 18.10
C GLY A 297 -10.95 1.40 16.59
N ARG A 298 -10.03 0.80 15.85
CA ARG A 298 -9.98 0.78 14.35
C ARG A 298 -9.76 -0.65 13.85
N PRO A 299 -10.17 -0.97 12.60
CA PRO A 299 -9.80 -2.23 11.98
C PRO A 299 -8.28 -2.40 11.92
N VAL A 300 -7.81 -3.64 12.02
CA VAL A 300 -6.39 -4.00 11.81
C VAL A 300 -6.28 -4.86 10.55
N LEU A 301 -5.49 -4.41 9.58
CA LEU A 301 -5.09 -5.19 8.43
C LEU A 301 -3.69 -5.78 8.67
N ILE A 302 -3.55 -7.09 8.58
CA ILE A 302 -2.22 -7.71 8.44
C ILE A 302 -1.84 -7.58 6.97
N GLU A 303 -1.00 -6.59 6.68
CA GLU A 303 -0.68 -6.16 5.32
C GLU A 303 0.50 -6.95 4.72
N GLU A 304 1.29 -7.58 5.59
CA GLU A 304 2.28 -8.56 5.19
C GLU A 304 2.25 -9.75 6.15
N ILE A 305 2.21 -10.94 5.57
CA ILE A 305 2.28 -12.21 6.30
C ILE A 305 2.90 -13.28 5.41
N PHE A 306 3.85 -14.05 5.97
CA PHE A 306 4.53 -15.13 5.25
C PHE A 306 5.16 -16.11 6.25
N PRO A 307 5.35 -17.40 5.93
CA PRO A 307 6.02 -18.39 6.80
C PRO A 307 7.55 -18.24 6.77
N LEU A 308 8.06 -17.03 7.03
CA LEU A 308 9.50 -16.75 7.02
C LEU A 308 10.26 -17.45 8.14
N SER A 309 9.61 -17.63 9.30
CA SER A 309 10.24 -18.18 10.53
C SER A 309 9.32 -19.17 11.26
N CYS A 310 8.31 -19.70 10.57
CA CYS A 310 7.42 -20.76 11.08
C CYS A 310 6.99 -21.66 9.92
N SER A 311 6.38 -22.81 10.22
CA SER A 311 5.80 -23.68 9.19
C SER A 311 4.51 -23.10 8.62
N ALA A 312 4.14 -23.51 7.40
CA ALA A 312 2.85 -23.17 6.79
C ALA A 312 1.66 -23.60 7.67
N THR A 313 1.79 -24.71 8.39
CA THR A 313 0.77 -25.18 9.35
C THR A 313 0.59 -24.21 10.52
N GLU A 314 1.69 -23.74 11.12
CA GLU A 314 1.65 -22.76 12.21
C GLU A 314 1.12 -21.42 11.72
N LEU A 315 1.52 -20.99 10.51
CA LEU A 315 0.98 -19.78 9.88
C LEU A 315 -0.55 -19.89 9.71
N GLY A 316 -1.05 -21.02 9.19
CA GLY A 316 -2.47 -21.27 9.04
C GLY A 316 -3.21 -21.23 10.37
N ALA A 317 -2.64 -21.78 11.44
CA ALA A 317 -3.21 -21.72 12.79
C ALA A 317 -3.26 -20.27 13.30
N PHE A 318 -2.20 -19.49 13.09
CA PHE A 318 -2.16 -18.06 13.43
C PHE A 318 -3.22 -17.26 12.66
N MET A 319 -3.35 -17.46 11.35
CA MET A 319 -4.36 -16.78 10.55
C MET A 319 -5.77 -17.02 11.09
N VAL A 320 -6.09 -18.27 11.46
CA VAL A 320 -7.39 -18.60 12.05
C VAL A 320 -7.58 -17.95 13.42
N SER A 321 -6.61 -18.02 14.31
CA SER A 321 -6.70 -17.45 15.65
C SER A 321 -6.72 -15.92 15.65
N SER A 322 -6.14 -15.28 14.62
CA SER A 322 -6.13 -13.82 14.45
C SER A 322 -7.46 -13.24 13.94
N ARG A 323 -8.42 -14.05 13.47
CA ARG A 323 -9.73 -13.58 12.94
C ARG A 323 -10.53 -12.68 13.89
N GLY A 324 -10.33 -12.83 15.19
CA GLY A 324 -10.98 -11.97 16.20
C GLY A 324 -10.28 -10.62 16.43
N ALA A 325 -9.10 -10.42 15.85
CA ALA A 325 -8.26 -9.23 16.05
C ALA A 325 -7.84 -8.55 14.74
N ALA A 326 -7.83 -9.27 13.63
CA ALA A 326 -7.52 -8.75 12.31
C ALA A 326 -8.75 -8.75 11.40
N ALA A 327 -8.86 -7.74 10.54
CA ALA A 327 -9.94 -7.56 9.58
C ALA A 327 -9.61 -8.09 8.18
N GLY A 328 -8.34 -8.37 7.89
CA GLY A 328 -7.87 -8.90 6.61
C GLY A 328 -6.42 -9.33 6.64
N TRP A 329 -5.96 -10.00 5.59
CA TRP A 329 -4.62 -10.56 5.45
C TRP A 329 -4.13 -10.43 4.02
N ILE A 330 -2.94 -9.87 3.83
CA ILE A 330 -2.26 -9.77 2.54
C ILE A 330 -0.93 -10.52 2.67
N GLY A 331 -0.75 -11.55 1.86
CA GLY A 331 0.43 -12.41 1.90
C GLY A 331 1.63 -11.78 1.22
N PHE A 332 2.79 -12.01 1.71
CA PHE A 332 4.04 -11.64 1.09
C PHE A 332 4.71 -12.88 0.52
N TYR A 333 4.87 -13.06 -0.79
CA TYR A 333 4.46 -12.20 -1.88
C TYR A 333 3.89 -13.04 -3.03
N TRP A 334 3.40 -12.39 -4.11
CA TRP A 334 3.12 -13.02 -5.39
C TRP A 334 4.39 -13.12 -6.23
N GLY A 335 4.60 -14.24 -6.89
CA GLY A 335 5.69 -14.40 -7.85
C GLY A 335 5.27 -15.16 -9.10
N ARG A 336 4.52 -16.26 -8.95
CA ARG A 336 3.98 -17.10 -10.00
C ARG A 336 3.02 -18.15 -9.42
N ARG A 337 2.36 -18.93 -10.27
CA ARG A 337 1.46 -20.01 -9.83
C ARG A 337 2.17 -21.11 -9.04
N PRO A 338 1.50 -21.80 -8.11
CA PRO A 338 2.08 -22.90 -7.33
C PRO A 338 2.75 -23.97 -8.20
N GLU A 339 2.11 -24.36 -9.32
CA GLU A 339 2.57 -25.44 -10.23
C GLU A 339 3.89 -25.09 -10.95
N GLU A 340 4.22 -23.82 -11.05
CA GLU A 340 5.46 -23.36 -11.69
C GLU A 340 6.67 -23.47 -10.77
N TYR A 341 6.45 -23.54 -9.46
CA TYR A 341 7.52 -23.73 -8.47
C TYR A 341 8.11 -25.15 -8.46
N ASP A 342 7.42 -26.13 -9.01
CA ASP A 342 7.89 -27.52 -9.10
C ASP A 342 9.11 -27.68 -10.01
N ARG A 343 9.41 -26.71 -10.85
CA ARG A 343 10.51 -26.76 -11.82
C ARG A 343 11.88 -26.43 -11.25
N ASP A 344 11.93 -25.93 -10.00
CA ASP A 344 13.16 -25.49 -9.35
C ASP A 344 13.13 -25.87 -7.86
N ALA A 345 14.00 -26.78 -7.45
CA ALA A 345 14.01 -27.40 -6.13
C ALA A 345 14.71 -26.56 -5.04
N SER A 346 14.59 -25.23 -5.06
CA SER A 346 15.11 -24.39 -4.00
C SER A 346 14.18 -24.38 -2.77
N VAL A 347 14.76 -24.19 -1.56
CA VAL A 347 13.98 -24.05 -0.33
C VAL A 347 13.04 -22.85 -0.39
N ALA A 348 13.48 -21.74 -0.98
CA ALA A 348 12.66 -20.55 -1.15
C ALA A 348 11.42 -20.84 -2.00
N ASN A 349 11.59 -21.54 -3.14
CA ASN A 349 10.49 -21.92 -4.01
C ASN A 349 9.51 -22.88 -3.32
N ALA A 350 10.01 -23.86 -2.57
CA ALA A 350 9.15 -24.77 -1.80
C ALA A 350 8.32 -24.02 -0.75
N LEU A 351 8.92 -23.09 -0.01
CA LEU A 351 8.19 -22.26 0.96
C LEU A 351 7.13 -21.37 0.29
N THR A 352 7.45 -20.77 -0.86
CA THR A 352 6.49 -19.92 -1.57
C THR A 352 5.35 -20.75 -2.14
N ARG A 353 5.61 -21.92 -2.70
CA ARG A 353 4.56 -22.85 -3.14
C ARG A 353 3.65 -23.24 -1.99
N ASP A 354 4.22 -23.72 -0.87
CA ASP A 354 3.45 -24.13 0.30
C ASP A 354 2.58 -23.00 0.85
N TRP A 355 3.09 -21.75 0.78
CA TRP A 355 2.35 -20.55 1.13
C TRP A 355 1.17 -20.31 0.17
N LEU A 356 1.37 -20.38 -1.14
CA LEU A 356 0.31 -20.15 -2.13
C LEU A 356 -0.78 -21.24 -2.07
N GLU A 357 -0.39 -22.50 -1.85
CA GLU A 357 -1.32 -23.61 -1.60
C GLU A 357 -2.13 -23.41 -0.30
N LEU A 358 -1.47 -22.95 0.77
CA LEU A 358 -2.15 -22.59 2.01
C LEU A 358 -3.14 -21.46 1.77
N PHE A 359 -2.73 -20.39 1.08
CA PHE A 359 -3.57 -19.26 0.75
C PHE A 359 -4.85 -19.70 0.01
N SER A 360 -4.71 -20.42 -1.08
CA SER A 360 -5.85 -20.89 -1.87
C SER A 360 -6.82 -21.76 -1.03
N ARG A 361 -6.28 -22.69 -0.25
CA ARG A 361 -7.07 -23.58 0.64
C ARG A 361 -7.81 -22.80 1.73
N PHE A 362 -7.25 -21.69 2.21
CA PHE A 362 -7.83 -20.88 3.30
C PHE A 362 -8.81 -19.81 2.80
N THR A 363 -8.79 -19.47 1.52
CA THR A 363 -9.65 -18.42 0.95
C THR A 363 -11.12 -18.53 1.37
N PRO A 364 -11.82 -19.67 1.23
CA PRO A 364 -13.24 -19.74 1.63
C PRO A 364 -13.45 -19.52 3.12
N ARG A 365 -12.52 -19.99 3.95
CA ARG A 365 -12.59 -19.87 5.42
C ARG A 365 -12.33 -18.47 5.91
N MET A 366 -11.44 -17.74 5.24
CA MET A 366 -10.99 -16.42 5.69
C MET A 366 -11.88 -15.29 5.17
N THR A 367 -12.44 -15.42 3.97
CA THR A 367 -13.27 -14.39 3.33
C THR A 367 -14.77 -14.49 3.67
N SER A 368 -15.24 -15.63 4.17
CA SER A 368 -16.62 -15.79 4.67
C SER A 368 -16.72 -15.28 6.12
N ARG A 369 -17.50 -14.23 6.35
CA ARG A 369 -17.91 -13.70 7.66
C ARG A 369 -19.42 -13.51 7.71
#